data_4d3849dba95b7cfa76d75cfeb71a8574
#
_entry.id   4d3849dba95b7cfa76d75cfeb71a8574
#
_cell.length_a   1.000
_cell.length_b   1.000
_cell.length_c   1.000
_cell.angle_alpha   90.00
_cell.angle_beta   90.00
_cell.angle_gamma   90.00
#
_symmetry.space_group_name_H-M   'P 1'
#
loop_
_entity.id
_entity.type
_entity.pdbx_description
1 polymer ?
#
loop_
_entity_poly.entity_id
_entity_poly.type
_entity_poly.pdbx_seq_one_letter_code
_entity_poly.pdbx_strand_id
1 'polypeptide(L)'
;MKMIPKNTTKLIRFLLRNIEKYGYNINQIAKHLRISVGSSFKILKDLEKSKIVTAQAIGNAVNYNLDLDNPEAVKLCELLILEEKRHLSGYAKLYSESLQGFMKAELIILFGSILTKREFNDVDVLFVTN
;
A
#
# COMPACT_ATOMS: atom_id res chain seq x y z
N MET A 1 16.81 -9.21 12.01
CA MET A 1 15.49 -8.57 11.76
C MET A 1 14.51 -9.64 11.30
N LYS A 2 13.39 -9.74 11.95
CA LYS A 2 12.36 -10.72 11.57
C LYS A 2 11.66 -10.21 10.30
N MET A 3 11.75 -10.96 9.22
CA MET A 3 11.06 -10.60 7.97
C MET A 3 9.54 -10.63 8.18
N ILE A 4 8.85 -9.64 7.63
CA ILE A 4 7.40 -9.57 7.67
C ILE A 4 6.84 -10.69 6.77
N PRO A 5 5.89 -11.52 7.26
CA PRO A 5 5.32 -12.58 6.45
C PRO A 5 4.67 -12.07 5.17
N LYS A 6 4.77 -12.86 4.10
CA LYS A 6 4.26 -12.47 2.77
C LYS A 6 2.78 -12.08 2.76
N ASN A 7 1.93 -12.80 3.48
CA ASN A 7 0.50 -12.48 3.53
C ASN A 7 0.22 -11.20 4.34
N THR A 8 1.01 -10.93 5.38
CA THR A 8 0.95 -9.66 6.11
C THR A 8 1.30 -8.48 5.21
N THR A 9 2.39 -8.59 4.45
CA THR A 9 2.80 -7.59 3.47
C THR A 9 1.71 -7.34 2.41
N LYS A 10 1.13 -8.41 1.87
CA LYS A 10 0.03 -8.31 0.90
C LYS A 10 -1.19 -7.59 1.48
N LEU A 11 -1.54 -7.86 2.74
CA LEU A 11 -2.66 -7.24 3.41
C LEU A 11 -2.42 -5.73 3.59
N ILE A 12 -1.26 -5.35 4.07
CA ILE A 12 -0.91 -3.93 4.24
C ILE A 12 -0.92 -3.20 2.89
N ARG A 13 -0.35 -3.79 1.84
CA ARG A 13 -0.39 -3.22 0.48
C ARG A 13 -1.81 -3.07 -0.04
N PHE A 14 -2.67 -4.04 0.21
CA PHE A 14 -4.08 -3.94 -0.18
C PHE A 14 -4.76 -2.74 0.50
N LEU A 15 -4.62 -2.59 1.81
CA LEU A 15 -5.19 -1.45 2.53
C LEU A 15 -4.59 -0.11 2.09
N LEU A 16 -3.29 -0.08 1.81
CA LEU A 16 -2.60 1.13 1.34
C LEU A 16 -3.08 1.60 -0.04
N ARG A 17 -3.32 0.65 -0.95
CA ARG A 17 -3.79 0.95 -2.32
C ARG A 17 -5.29 1.23 -2.41
N ASN A 18 -6.04 0.79 -1.42
CA ASN A 18 -7.50 0.88 -1.40
C ASN A 18 -7.95 1.61 -0.12
N ILE A 19 -7.50 2.85 0.03
CA ILE A 19 -7.89 3.67 1.18
C ILE A 19 -9.36 4.07 1.01
N GLU A 20 -10.19 3.58 1.91
CA GLU A 20 -11.62 3.83 1.94
C GLU A 20 -12.04 4.40 3.29
N LYS A 21 -13.01 5.33 3.27
CA LYS A 21 -13.49 6.01 4.49
C LYS A 21 -13.90 5.03 5.60
N TYR A 22 -14.55 3.94 5.21
CA TYR A 22 -15.07 2.96 6.15
C TYR A 22 -14.24 1.69 6.24
N GLY A 23 -13.16 1.59 5.49
CA GLY A 23 -12.30 0.42 5.45
C GLY A 23 -12.96 -0.83 4.88
N TYR A 24 -12.37 -1.97 5.16
CA TYR A 24 -12.79 -3.28 4.64
C TYR A 24 -13.01 -4.27 5.78
N ASN A 25 -14.07 -5.07 5.66
CA ASN A 25 -14.29 -6.17 6.60
C ASN A 25 -13.38 -7.38 6.24
N ILE A 26 -13.28 -8.31 7.19
CA ILE A 26 -12.41 -9.47 7.07
C ILE A 26 -12.73 -10.34 5.84
N ASN A 27 -14.00 -10.50 5.48
CA ASN A 27 -14.40 -11.30 4.32
C ASN A 27 -13.97 -10.66 3.01
N GLN A 28 -14.08 -9.34 2.88
CA GLN A 28 -13.61 -8.58 1.73
C GLN A 28 -12.09 -8.72 1.57
N ILE A 29 -11.34 -8.56 2.67
CA ILE A 29 -9.88 -8.68 2.69
C ILE A 29 -9.47 -10.11 2.30
N ALA A 30 -10.03 -11.13 2.94
CA ALA A 30 -9.72 -12.53 2.68
C ALA A 30 -9.99 -12.92 1.21
N LYS A 31 -11.12 -12.49 0.67
CA LYS A 31 -11.50 -12.72 -0.73
C LYS A 31 -10.51 -12.06 -1.69
N HIS A 32 -10.16 -10.79 -1.44
CA HIS A 32 -9.21 -10.06 -2.29
C HIS A 32 -7.82 -10.71 -2.28
N LEU A 33 -7.33 -11.08 -1.11
CA LEU A 33 -6.00 -11.68 -0.94
C LEU A 33 -5.95 -13.16 -1.31
N ARG A 34 -7.11 -13.80 -1.53
CA ARG A 34 -7.23 -15.26 -1.78
C ARG A 34 -6.60 -16.09 -0.67
N ILE A 35 -6.85 -15.72 0.56
CA ILE A 35 -6.46 -16.46 1.76
C ILE A 35 -7.68 -16.77 2.62
N SER A 36 -7.55 -17.68 3.57
CA SER A 36 -8.66 -18.03 4.46
C SER A 36 -9.04 -16.86 5.38
N VAL A 37 -10.30 -16.82 5.80
CA VAL A 37 -10.79 -15.85 6.80
C VAL A 37 -10.01 -15.97 8.10
N GLY A 38 -9.69 -17.20 8.52
CA GLY A 38 -8.91 -17.47 9.74
C GLY A 38 -7.50 -16.90 9.66
N SER A 39 -6.81 -17.06 8.51
CA SER A 39 -5.49 -16.45 8.28
C SER A 39 -5.56 -14.93 8.30
N SER A 40 -6.57 -14.36 7.64
CA SER A 40 -6.80 -12.91 7.63
C SER A 40 -7.07 -12.38 9.04
N PHE A 41 -7.87 -13.09 9.82
CA PHE A 41 -8.19 -12.73 11.20
C PHE A 41 -6.93 -12.66 12.06
N LYS A 42 -6.07 -13.70 12.00
CA LYS A 42 -4.83 -13.73 12.76
C LYS A 42 -3.90 -12.55 12.39
N ILE A 43 -3.73 -12.29 11.10
CA ILE A 43 -2.90 -11.17 10.63
C ILE A 43 -3.48 -9.84 11.11
N LEU A 44 -4.79 -9.62 10.97
CA LEU A 44 -5.44 -8.38 11.37
C LEU A 44 -5.36 -8.16 12.89
N LYS A 45 -5.49 -9.21 13.71
CA LYS A 45 -5.33 -9.10 15.16
C LYS A 45 -3.90 -8.73 15.57
N ASP A 46 -2.90 -9.29 14.91
CA ASP A 46 -1.50 -8.94 15.17
C ASP A 46 -1.21 -7.49 14.77
N LEU A 47 -1.74 -7.04 13.62
CA LEU A 47 -1.59 -5.65 13.14
C LEU A 47 -2.36 -4.65 14.01
N GLU A 48 -3.55 -5.00 14.49
CA GLU A 48 -4.33 -4.19 15.41
C GLU A 48 -3.61 -4.03 16.76
N LYS A 49 -3.06 -5.11 17.30
CA LYS A 49 -2.25 -5.09 18.53
C LYS A 49 -1.03 -4.19 18.40
N SER A 50 -0.40 -4.17 17.23
CA SER A 50 0.75 -3.30 16.92
C SER A 50 0.33 -1.89 16.48
N LYS A 51 -0.96 -1.58 16.47
CA LYS A 51 -1.51 -0.29 16.02
C LYS A 51 -1.14 0.09 14.57
N ILE A 52 -0.91 -0.90 13.74
CA ILE A 52 -0.69 -0.69 12.29
C ILE A 52 -2.03 -0.54 11.57
N VAL A 53 -3.06 -1.23 12.05
CA VAL A 53 -4.44 -1.09 11.59
C VAL A 53 -5.35 -0.71 12.74
N THR A 54 -6.42 -0.01 12.40
CA THR A 54 -7.55 0.27 13.29
C THR A 54 -8.73 -0.60 12.91
N ALA A 55 -9.51 -1.02 13.93
CA ALA A 55 -10.75 -1.73 13.75
C ALA A 55 -11.93 -0.82 14.16
N GLN A 56 -12.94 -0.74 13.32
CA GLN A 56 -14.15 0.06 13.55
C GLN A 56 -15.38 -0.79 13.32
N ALA A 57 -16.27 -0.82 14.32
CA ALA A 57 -17.58 -1.45 14.17
C ALA A 57 -18.49 -0.58 13.29
N ILE A 58 -19.01 -1.14 12.21
CA ILE A 58 -19.95 -0.51 11.29
C ILE A 58 -21.12 -1.46 11.08
N GLY A 59 -22.27 -1.14 11.65
CA GLY A 59 -23.40 -2.05 11.69
C GLY A 59 -23.02 -3.35 12.42
N ASN A 60 -23.21 -4.50 11.77
CA ASN A 60 -22.87 -5.82 12.30
C ASN A 60 -21.47 -6.30 11.89
N ALA A 61 -20.69 -5.48 11.20
CA ALA A 61 -19.37 -5.82 10.73
C ALA A 61 -18.29 -5.01 11.44
N VAL A 62 -17.09 -5.59 11.51
CA VAL A 62 -15.87 -4.89 11.90
C VAL A 62 -15.06 -4.63 10.65
N ASN A 63 -14.75 -3.36 10.39
CA ASN A 63 -13.95 -2.92 9.28
C ASN A 63 -12.57 -2.48 9.75
N TYR A 64 -11.59 -2.65 8.88
CA TYR A 64 -10.18 -2.37 9.16
C TYR A 64 -9.62 -1.34 8.17
N ASN A 65 -8.83 -0.42 8.70
CA ASN A 65 -8.06 0.57 7.94
C ASN A 65 -6.63 0.63 8.46
N LEU A 66 -5.72 1.16 7.66
CA LEU A 66 -4.40 1.55 8.14
C LEU A 66 -4.51 2.69 9.16
N ASP A 67 -3.72 2.61 10.21
CA ASP A 67 -3.56 3.69 11.19
C ASP A 67 -2.44 4.64 10.72
N LEU A 68 -2.79 5.59 9.87
CA LEU A 68 -1.83 6.55 9.32
C LEU A 68 -1.43 7.66 10.32
N ASP A 69 -2.05 7.72 11.49
CA ASP A 69 -1.62 8.57 12.60
C ASP A 69 -0.49 7.91 13.40
N ASN A 70 -0.29 6.61 13.23
CA ASN A 70 0.81 5.89 13.86
C ASN A 70 2.08 6.00 12.99
N PRO A 71 3.18 6.61 13.51
CA PRO A 71 4.43 6.74 12.77
C PRO A 71 5.04 5.42 12.30
N GLU A 72 4.86 4.33 13.06
CA GLU A 72 5.36 3.00 12.68
C GLU A 72 4.61 2.47 11.45
N ALA A 73 3.28 2.65 11.40
CA ALA A 73 2.49 2.27 10.25
C ALA A 73 2.90 3.06 8.99
N VAL A 74 3.11 4.37 9.13
CA VAL A 74 3.59 5.22 8.03
C VAL A 74 4.94 4.74 7.53
N LYS A 75 5.91 4.50 8.42
CA LYS A 75 7.24 4.01 8.04
C LYS A 75 7.20 2.64 7.36
N LEU A 76 6.34 1.76 7.82
CA LEU A 76 6.13 0.46 7.19
C LEU A 76 5.57 0.62 5.77
N CYS A 77 4.59 1.48 5.56
CA CYS A 77 4.04 1.79 4.24
C CYS A 77 5.11 2.40 3.31
N GLU A 78 5.90 3.35 3.80
CA GLU A 78 7.02 3.93 3.04
C GLU A 78 8.01 2.85 2.59
N LEU A 79 8.37 1.93 3.48
CA LEU A 79 9.28 0.83 3.16
C LEU A 79 8.71 -0.10 2.08
N LEU A 80 7.42 -0.42 2.14
CA LEU A 80 6.75 -1.24 1.13
C LEU A 80 6.68 -0.57 -0.23
N ILE A 81 6.46 0.75 -0.27
CA ILE A 81 6.50 1.54 -1.50
C ILE A 81 7.91 1.54 -2.09
N LEU A 82 8.95 1.71 -1.27
CA LEU A 82 10.34 1.65 -1.71
C LEU A 82 10.70 0.26 -2.27
N GLU A 83 10.20 -0.80 -1.66
CA GLU A 83 10.40 -2.16 -2.17
C GLU A 83 9.75 -2.34 -3.55
N GLU A 84 8.52 -1.86 -3.74
CA GLU A 84 7.87 -1.88 -5.05
C GLU A 84 8.68 -1.10 -6.11
N LYS A 85 9.21 0.06 -5.74
CA LYS A 85 10.04 0.87 -6.63
C LYS A 85 11.29 0.11 -7.11
N ARG A 86 11.91 -0.71 -6.26
CA ARG A 86 13.08 -1.53 -6.63
C ARG A 86 12.78 -2.56 -7.71
N HIS A 87 11.52 -2.97 -7.85
CA HIS A 87 11.07 -3.94 -8.85
C HIS A 87 10.66 -3.30 -10.18
N LEU A 88 10.76 -1.98 -10.32
CA LEU A 88 10.52 -1.30 -11.59
C LEU A 88 11.56 -1.73 -12.63
N SER A 89 11.11 -1.89 -13.86
CA SER A 89 11.94 -2.25 -15.02
C SER A 89 11.57 -1.40 -16.23
N GLY A 90 12.39 -1.48 -17.28
CA GLY A 90 12.15 -0.81 -18.54
C GLY A 90 11.99 0.71 -18.41
N TYR A 91 11.04 1.26 -19.15
CA TYR A 91 10.79 2.71 -19.17
C TYR A 91 10.30 3.26 -17.82
N ALA A 92 9.50 2.50 -17.06
CA ALA A 92 9.06 2.91 -15.73
C ALA A 92 10.24 3.18 -14.79
N LYS A 93 11.26 2.31 -14.82
CA LYS A 93 12.50 2.52 -14.07
C LYS A 93 13.26 3.75 -14.55
N LEU A 94 13.43 3.90 -15.86
CA LEU A 94 14.16 5.02 -16.46
C LEU A 94 13.54 6.37 -16.09
N TYR A 95 12.22 6.51 -16.24
CA TYR A 95 11.49 7.73 -15.87
C TYR A 95 11.53 7.98 -14.37
N SER A 96 11.39 6.95 -13.54
CA SER A 96 11.49 7.07 -12.09
C SER A 96 12.86 7.61 -11.66
N GLU A 97 13.95 7.13 -12.28
CA GLU A 97 15.31 7.61 -12.01
C GLU A 97 15.52 9.06 -12.49
N SER A 98 14.96 9.42 -13.65
CA SER A 98 15.04 10.78 -14.19
C SER A 98 14.32 11.81 -13.32
N LEU A 99 13.23 11.43 -12.66
CA LEU A 99 12.44 12.30 -11.80
C LEU A 99 13.03 12.49 -10.41
N GLN A 100 13.97 11.65 -9.97
CA GLN A 100 14.59 11.76 -8.64
C GLN A 100 15.32 13.08 -8.39
N GLY A 101 15.85 13.70 -9.45
CA GLY A 101 16.56 14.98 -9.36
C GLY A 101 15.66 16.21 -9.21
N PHE A 102 14.34 16.06 -9.28
CA PHE A 102 13.43 17.19 -9.19
C PHE A 102 13.21 17.63 -7.74
N MET A 103 13.98 18.62 -7.31
CA MET A 103 14.09 19.06 -5.91
C MET A 103 12.93 19.93 -5.42
N LYS A 104 12.02 20.37 -6.29
CA LYS A 104 10.89 21.25 -5.93
C LYS A 104 9.63 20.50 -5.48
N ALA A 105 9.61 19.19 -5.59
CA ALA A 105 8.49 18.38 -5.15
C ALA A 105 8.82 17.64 -3.86
N GLU A 106 7.87 17.59 -2.93
CA GLU A 106 7.96 16.77 -1.72
C GLU A 106 7.70 15.30 -2.02
N LEU A 107 6.82 15.05 -2.99
CA LEU A 107 6.47 13.71 -3.44
C LEU A 107 6.25 13.72 -4.94
N ILE A 108 6.76 12.70 -5.62
CA ILE A 108 6.55 12.47 -7.04
C ILE A 108 5.95 11.08 -7.21
N ILE A 109 4.79 11.00 -7.85
CA ILE A 109 4.10 9.76 -8.12
C ILE A 109 4.06 9.52 -9.62
N LEU A 110 4.69 8.42 -10.05
CA LEU A 110 4.59 7.90 -11.41
C LEU A 110 3.46 6.87 -11.46
N PHE A 111 2.50 7.03 -12.36
CA PHE A 111 1.34 6.16 -12.44
C PHE A 111 0.89 5.93 -13.89
N GLY A 112 -0.19 5.17 -14.06
CA GLY A 112 -0.81 4.96 -15.36
C GLY A 112 -0.19 3.82 -16.17
N SER A 113 -0.36 3.90 -17.48
CA SER A 113 -0.07 2.81 -18.42
C SER A 113 1.42 2.41 -18.49
N ILE A 114 2.33 3.32 -18.20
CA ILE A 114 3.78 3.05 -18.15
C ILE A 114 4.15 1.95 -17.15
N LEU A 115 3.36 1.78 -16.08
CA LEU A 115 3.60 0.75 -15.05
C LEU A 115 3.13 -0.64 -15.46
N THR A 116 2.20 -0.73 -16.41
CA THR A 116 1.46 -1.97 -16.70
C THR A 116 1.57 -2.43 -18.15
N LYS A 117 1.91 -1.55 -19.08
CA LYS A 117 1.96 -1.82 -20.52
C LYS A 117 3.37 -1.67 -21.07
N ARG A 118 3.71 -2.46 -22.10
CA ARG A 118 4.96 -2.29 -22.85
C ARG A 118 4.92 -1.07 -23.76
N GLU A 119 3.74 -0.76 -24.31
CA GLU A 119 3.50 0.40 -25.16
C GLU A 119 2.60 1.38 -24.42
N PHE A 120 3.02 2.62 -24.38
CA PHE A 120 2.31 3.73 -23.75
C PHE A 120 2.50 4.99 -24.60
N ASN A 121 1.50 5.86 -24.64
CA ASN A 121 1.53 7.10 -25.42
C ASN A 121 2.00 8.30 -24.60
N ASP A 122 1.80 8.23 -23.29
CA ASP A 122 2.05 9.31 -22.35
C ASP A 122 2.60 8.76 -21.02
N VAL A 123 3.18 9.65 -20.25
CA VAL A 123 3.71 9.36 -18.91
C VAL A 123 2.97 10.22 -17.91
N ASP A 124 2.22 9.57 -17.05
CA ASP A 124 1.44 10.24 -16.00
C ASP A 124 2.28 10.44 -14.75
N VAL A 125 2.48 11.68 -14.35
CA VAL A 125 3.26 12.06 -13.17
C VAL A 125 2.49 13.07 -12.34
N LEU A 126 2.37 12.80 -11.05
CA LEU A 126 1.83 13.75 -10.08
C LEU A 126 2.97 14.31 -9.23
N PHE A 127 3.08 15.62 -9.17
CA PHE A 127 3.97 16.34 -8.28
C PHE A 127 3.19 16.94 -7.11
N VAL A 128 3.64 16.63 -5.90
CA VAL A 128 3.13 17.27 -4.69
C VAL A 128 4.16 18.29 -4.22
N THR A 129 3.75 19.55 -4.18
CA THR A 129 4.60 20.69 -3.78
C THR A 129 3.94 21.47 -2.67
N ASN A 130 4.73 22.19 -1.89
CA ASN A 130 4.23 23.21 -0.95
C ASN A 130 3.72 24.42 -1.70
#